data_8cdc28b0ace434f00b8c2014300d39a8
#
_entry.id   8cdc28b0ace434f00b8c2014300d39a8
#
_cell.length_a   1.000
_cell.length_b   1.000
_cell.length_c   1.000
_cell.angle_alpha   90.00
_cell.angle_beta   90.00
_cell.angle_gamma   90.00
#
_symmetry.space_group_name_H-M   'P 1'
#
loop_
_entity.id
_entity.type
_entity.pdbx_description
1 polymer ?
#
loop_
_entity_poly.entity_id
_entity_poly.type
_entity_poly.pdbx_seq_one_letter_code
_entity_poly.pdbx_strand_id
1 'polypeptide(L)'
;MKICFIAPANNYHTQKWCHWFRNRGHQIDVISFTEGEIEGCTVHYINSGAGVRGSDAQKLKYLVQARKVHEIVNEIKPDVINAHYATSYGTVAALANLPPYYLSVWGSDIYDFPKKSILHRMMLQFSLNRAAYLLSTSKAMAKEASQYTQKPFTITPFGVDCELFSPDKTPGKRYDVVNTRNGRDYVIGTVKSLSDKYGIATLLRATALLKKQHPEVPVQLRIAGKGPQEDEYKALAKELGIENITNWMGFIPQEQAALAWASMDCGITPSESESFGVSAVEAQACCTPVIISDIPGLMEATMPGKTSVVVPRKHPQELAQAMFEMYMDADKRYELGQAGRKFVCETYELNLCFEKIEEIYFQNAKKTERC
;
A
#
# COMPACT_ATOMS: atom_id res chain seq x y z
N MET A 1 -22.61 10.82 -10.34
CA MET A 1 -22.93 9.37 -10.48
C MET A 1 -23.25 8.78 -9.12
N LYS A 2 -24.01 7.67 -9.13
CA LYS A 2 -24.16 6.81 -7.97
C LYS A 2 -23.17 5.64 -8.10
N ILE A 3 -22.23 5.54 -7.17
CA ILE A 3 -21.15 4.55 -7.18
C ILE A 3 -21.35 3.56 -6.04
N CYS A 4 -21.35 2.27 -6.33
CA CYS A 4 -21.41 1.21 -5.33
C CYS A 4 -20.05 0.50 -5.22
N PHE A 5 -19.39 0.62 -4.07
CA PHE A 5 -18.21 -0.17 -3.75
C PHE A 5 -18.60 -1.45 -3.00
N ILE A 6 -18.09 -2.60 -3.43
CA ILE A 6 -18.23 -3.86 -2.70
C ILE A 6 -16.86 -4.12 -2.04
N ALA A 7 -16.70 -3.65 -0.80
CA ALA A 7 -15.39 -3.49 -0.17
C ALA A 7 -15.48 -3.47 1.36
N PRO A 8 -14.38 -3.73 2.10
CA PRO A 8 -14.37 -3.63 3.57
C PRO A 8 -14.47 -2.16 4.02
N ALA A 9 -15.56 -1.79 4.72
CA ALA A 9 -15.84 -0.41 5.15
C ALA A 9 -14.79 0.15 6.13
N ASN A 10 -14.16 -0.70 6.94
CA ASN A 10 -13.12 -0.32 7.90
C ASN A 10 -11.70 -0.29 7.32
N ASN A 11 -11.54 -0.43 6.00
CA ASN A 11 -10.23 -0.38 5.35
C ASN A 11 -9.91 1.07 4.94
N TYR A 12 -8.71 1.53 5.29
CA TYR A 12 -8.23 2.89 4.97
C TYR A 12 -8.34 3.22 3.47
N HIS A 13 -7.94 2.32 2.59
CA HIS A 13 -8.02 2.59 1.15
C HIS A 13 -9.46 2.70 0.66
N THR A 14 -10.37 1.86 1.17
CA THR A 14 -11.81 1.99 0.87
C THR A 14 -12.35 3.34 1.31
N GLN A 15 -12.04 3.76 2.55
CA GLN A 15 -12.48 5.06 3.09
C GLN A 15 -11.91 6.21 2.25
N LYS A 16 -10.63 6.15 1.88
CA LYS A 16 -9.98 7.16 1.02
C LYS A 16 -10.70 7.29 -0.34
N TRP A 17 -11.06 6.17 -0.97
CA TRP A 17 -11.83 6.16 -2.21
C TRP A 17 -13.20 6.80 -2.00
N CYS A 18 -13.94 6.38 -1.00
CA CYS A 18 -15.28 6.89 -0.69
C CYS A 18 -15.27 8.40 -0.45
N HIS A 19 -14.35 8.90 0.38
CA HIS A 19 -14.23 10.31 0.68
C HIS A 19 -13.89 11.14 -0.56
N TRP A 20 -12.95 10.68 -1.39
CA TRP A 20 -12.57 11.40 -2.58
C TRP A 20 -13.75 11.55 -3.56
N PHE A 21 -14.42 10.44 -3.90
CA PHE A 21 -15.57 10.48 -4.81
C PHE A 21 -16.75 11.26 -4.23
N ARG A 22 -17.03 11.13 -2.93
CA ARG A 22 -18.06 11.92 -2.25
C ARG A 22 -17.77 13.42 -2.37
N ASN A 23 -16.55 13.85 -2.13
CA ASN A 23 -16.14 15.26 -2.20
C ASN A 23 -16.24 15.84 -3.61
N ARG A 24 -16.24 14.98 -4.64
CA ARG A 24 -16.49 15.33 -6.04
C ARG A 24 -18.00 15.35 -6.40
N GLY A 25 -18.88 15.17 -5.41
CA GLY A 25 -20.33 15.23 -5.60
C GLY A 25 -20.99 13.92 -6.05
N HIS A 26 -20.30 12.78 -5.95
CA HIS A 26 -20.91 11.47 -6.21
C HIS A 26 -21.67 10.96 -4.99
N GLN A 27 -22.76 10.22 -5.23
CA GLN A 27 -23.42 9.44 -4.19
C GLN A 27 -22.70 8.11 -4.04
N ILE A 28 -22.30 7.76 -2.80
CA ILE A 28 -21.50 6.58 -2.51
C ILE A 28 -22.28 5.61 -1.62
N ASP A 29 -22.44 4.40 -2.14
CA ASP A 29 -22.92 3.24 -1.40
C ASP A 29 -21.79 2.22 -1.23
N VAL A 30 -21.68 1.59 -0.06
CA VAL A 30 -20.66 0.58 0.23
C VAL A 30 -21.33 -0.68 0.76
N ILE A 31 -21.19 -1.79 0.05
CA ILE A 31 -21.60 -3.11 0.52
C ILE A 31 -20.41 -3.76 1.22
N SER A 32 -20.53 -4.03 2.53
CA SER A 32 -19.41 -4.49 3.34
C SER A 32 -19.78 -5.70 4.21
N PHE A 33 -18.83 -6.62 4.35
CA PHE A 33 -18.87 -7.73 5.33
C PHE A 33 -18.09 -7.40 6.61
N THR A 34 -17.56 -6.20 6.71
CA THR A 34 -16.94 -5.68 7.93
C THR A 34 -17.71 -4.47 8.43
N GLU A 35 -17.89 -4.39 9.74
CA GLU A 35 -18.46 -3.21 10.36
C GLU A 35 -17.59 -1.99 10.13
N GLY A 36 -18.22 -0.84 9.93
CA GLY A 36 -17.56 0.45 9.77
C GLY A 36 -18.54 1.48 9.24
N GLU A 37 -18.31 2.73 9.64
CA GLU A 37 -19.03 3.90 9.13
C GLU A 37 -18.06 4.71 8.26
N ILE A 38 -18.59 5.30 7.19
CA ILE A 38 -17.84 6.20 6.31
C ILE A 38 -18.66 7.46 6.18
N GLU A 39 -18.11 8.56 6.66
CA GLU A 39 -18.81 9.84 6.73
C GLU A 39 -19.37 10.28 5.36
N GLY A 40 -20.67 10.56 5.32
CA GLY A 40 -21.39 10.99 4.11
C GLY A 40 -21.55 9.91 3.04
N CYS A 41 -21.36 8.62 3.39
CA CYS A 41 -21.59 7.47 2.53
C CYS A 41 -22.62 6.53 3.17
N THR A 42 -23.40 5.80 2.36
CA THR A 42 -24.32 4.77 2.86
C THR A 42 -23.60 3.43 2.93
N VAL A 43 -23.47 2.86 4.14
CA VAL A 43 -22.83 1.55 4.32
C VAL A 43 -23.91 0.49 4.53
N HIS A 44 -23.99 -0.47 3.63
CA HIS A 44 -24.83 -1.66 3.69
C HIS A 44 -24.04 -2.81 4.32
N TYR A 45 -24.04 -2.89 5.65
CA TYR A 45 -23.34 -3.95 6.35
C TYR A 45 -24.11 -5.28 6.26
N ILE A 46 -23.42 -6.33 5.83
CA ILE A 46 -23.92 -7.69 5.78
C ILE A 46 -23.16 -8.53 6.82
N ASN A 47 -23.82 -8.86 7.91
CA ASN A 47 -23.24 -9.78 8.90
C ASN A 47 -23.14 -11.19 8.32
N SER A 48 -21.96 -11.59 7.93
CA SER A 48 -21.67 -12.92 7.39
C SER A 48 -21.31 -13.95 8.45
N GLY A 49 -21.16 -13.53 9.72
CA GLY A 49 -20.66 -14.36 10.81
C GLY A 49 -19.17 -14.75 10.66
N ALA A 50 -18.42 -14.06 9.81
CA ALA A 50 -16.98 -14.21 9.64
C ALA A 50 -16.26 -12.96 10.19
N GLY A 51 -15.30 -13.15 11.09
CA GLY A 51 -14.49 -12.04 11.61
C GLY A 51 -13.57 -11.43 10.53
N VAL A 52 -13.21 -10.16 10.70
CA VAL A 52 -12.31 -9.39 9.80
C VAL A 52 -10.98 -10.09 9.55
N ARG A 53 -10.44 -10.77 10.56
CA ARG A 53 -9.20 -11.57 10.52
C ARG A 53 -9.45 -13.06 10.38
N GLY A 54 -10.65 -13.45 9.93
CA GLY A 54 -11.03 -14.86 9.78
C GLY A 54 -10.15 -15.61 8.79
N SER A 55 -10.01 -16.91 9.02
CA SER A 55 -9.37 -17.85 8.10
C SER A 55 -10.08 -17.85 6.73
N ASP A 56 -9.42 -18.38 5.69
CA ASP A 56 -10.05 -18.52 4.36
C ASP A 56 -11.36 -19.33 4.42
N ALA A 57 -11.43 -20.35 5.28
CA ALA A 57 -12.65 -21.13 5.52
C ALA A 57 -13.80 -20.28 6.12
N GLN A 58 -13.49 -19.33 7.02
CA GLN A 58 -14.50 -18.38 7.53
C GLN A 58 -14.95 -17.39 6.45
N LYS A 59 -14.05 -16.99 5.57
CA LYS A 59 -14.37 -16.08 4.43
C LYS A 59 -15.23 -16.76 3.37
N LEU A 60 -15.30 -18.10 3.30
CA LEU A 60 -16.28 -18.80 2.47
C LEU A 60 -17.73 -18.45 2.86
N LYS A 61 -17.99 -18.04 4.11
CA LYS A 61 -19.30 -17.53 4.53
C LYS A 61 -19.74 -16.27 3.80
N TYR A 62 -18.79 -15.52 3.19
CA TYR A 62 -19.15 -14.39 2.33
C TYR A 62 -19.87 -14.85 1.06
N LEU A 63 -19.49 -16.01 0.51
CA LEU A 63 -20.02 -16.49 -0.78
C LEU A 63 -21.52 -16.76 -0.74
N VAL A 64 -22.06 -17.21 0.40
CA VAL A 64 -23.50 -17.43 0.57
C VAL A 64 -24.30 -16.12 0.61
N GLN A 65 -23.63 -14.96 0.74
CA GLN A 65 -24.26 -13.64 0.74
C GLN A 65 -24.44 -13.06 -0.68
N ALA A 66 -24.03 -13.78 -1.73
CA ALA A 66 -24.10 -13.30 -3.10
C ALA A 66 -25.52 -12.87 -3.52
N ARG A 67 -26.55 -13.60 -3.10
CA ARG A 67 -27.95 -13.23 -3.34
C ARG A 67 -28.32 -11.89 -2.68
N LYS A 68 -27.91 -11.68 -1.42
CA LYS A 68 -28.18 -10.43 -0.71
C LYS A 68 -27.46 -9.25 -1.33
N VAL A 69 -26.22 -9.45 -1.79
CA VAL A 69 -25.46 -8.43 -2.56
C VAL A 69 -26.22 -8.07 -3.85
N HIS A 70 -26.73 -9.05 -4.57
CA HIS A 70 -27.55 -8.82 -5.77
C HIS A 70 -28.81 -7.99 -5.45
N GLU A 71 -29.55 -8.34 -4.39
CA GLU A 71 -30.77 -7.63 -3.94
C GLU A 71 -30.44 -6.17 -3.62
N ILE A 72 -29.39 -5.89 -2.84
CA ILE A 72 -28.97 -4.54 -2.46
C ILE A 72 -28.55 -3.74 -3.71
N VAL A 73 -27.78 -4.31 -4.64
CA VAL A 73 -27.38 -3.62 -5.88
C VAL A 73 -28.60 -3.25 -6.74
N ASN A 74 -29.61 -4.12 -6.81
CA ASN A 74 -30.85 -3.84 -7.54
C ASN A 74 -31.70 -2.74 -6.86
N GLU A 75 -31.65 -2.60 -5.55
CA GLU A 75 -32.28 -1.49 -4.81
C GLU A 75 -31.55 -0.18 -5.03
N ILE A 76 -30.20 -0.19 -4.94
CA ILE A 76 -29.35 0.98 -5.13
C ILE A 76 -29.44 1.50 -6.56
N LYS A 77 -29.44 0.60 -7.55
CA LYS A 77 -29.32 0.91 -8.99
C LYS A 77 -28.16 1.86 -9.27
N PRO A 78 -26.92 1.45 -8.97
CA PRO A 78 -25.76 2.31 -9.16
C PRO A 78 -25.41 2.45 -10.65
N ASP A 79 -24.82 3.60 -11.03
CA ASP A 79 -24.25 3.82 -12.36
C ASP A 79 -22.92 3.04 -12.52
N VAL A 80 -22.22 2.82 -11.40
CA VAL A 80 -20.92 2.13 -11.35
C VAL A 80 -20.87 1.19 -10.16
N ILE A 81 -20.38 -0.03 -10.41
CA ILE A 81 -20.05 -1.00 -9.36
C ILE A 81 -18.55 -1.29 -9.42
N ASN A 82 -17.86 -1.19 -8.29
CA ASN A 82 -16.46 -1.62 -8.18
C ASN A 82 -16.26 -2.52 -6.95
N ALA A 83 -15.88 -3.77 -7.20
CA ALA A 83 -15.48 -4.69 -6.15
C ALA A 83 -13.97 -4.58 -5.87
N HIS A 84 -13.59 -4.51 -4.61
CA HIS A 84 -12.19 -4.47 -4.18
C HIS A 84 -11.76 -5.83 -3.62
N TYR A 85 -10.54 -6.26 -3.93
CA TYR A 85 -10.01 -7.62 -3.72
C TYR A 85 -10.66 -8.70 -4.56
N ALA A 86 -9.91 -9.30 -5.46
CA ALA A 86 -10.39 -10.34 -6.37
C ALA A 86 -10.85 -11.63 -5.67
N THR A 87 -10.45 -11.85 -4.44
CA THR A 87 -10.72 -13.11 -3.72
C THR A 87 -12.01 -13.08 -2.93
N SER A 88 -12.16 -12.29 -1.87
CA SER A 88 -13.36 -12.29 -1.03
C SER A 88 -14.52 -11.52 -1.69
N TYR A 89 -14.41 -10.21 -1.75
CA TYR A 89 -15.44 -9.32 -2.29
C TYR A 89 -15.65 -9.52 -3.81
N GLY A 90 -14.56 -9.70 -4.56
CA GLY A 90 -14.62 -9.98 -5.99
C GLY A 90 -15.28 -11.32 -6.31
N THR A 91 -15.02 -12.37 -5.50
CA THR A 91 -15.68 -13.66 -5.71
C THR A 91 -17.18 -13.57 -5.41
N VAL A 92 -17.58 -12.83 -4.37
CA VAL A 92 -19.01 -12.59 -4.10
C VAL A 92 -19.66 -11.80 -5.23
N ALA A 93 -19.02 -10.76 -5.72
CA ALA A 93 -19.53 -9.98 -6.87
C ALA A 93 -19.70 -10.87 -8.13
N ALA A 94 -18.73 -11.77 -8.36
CA ALA A 94 -18.82 -12.72 -9.48
C ALA A 94 -19.98 -13.72 -9.35
N LEU A 95 -20.29 -14.16 -8.12
CA LEU A 95 -21.41 -15.07 -7.84
C LEU A 95 -22.76 -14.35 -7.80
N ALA A 96 -22.78 -13.07 -7.46
CA ALA A 96 -23.99 -12.28 -7.34
C ALA A 96 -24.64 -11.95 -8.70
N ASN A 97 -24.03 -12.31 -9.83
CA ASN A 97 -24.52 -12.06 -11.17
C ASN A 97 -24.94 -10.58 -11.38
N LEU A 98 -24.01 -9.69 -11.07
CA LEU A 98 -24.20 -8.24 -11.15
C LEU A 98 -24.17 -7.75 -12.61
N PRO A 99 -24.71 -6.55 -12.90
CA PRO A 99 -24.42 -5.81 -14.12
C PRO A 99 -22.91 -5.67 -14.36
N PRO A 100 -22.45 -5.21 -15.54
CA PRO A 100 -21.03 -5.00 -15.79
C PRO A 100 -20.37 -4.21 -14.65
N TYR A 101 -19.31 -4.76 -14.06
CA TYR A 101 -18.65 -4.19 -12.89
C TYR A 101 -17.13 -4.18 -13.03
N TYR A 102 -16.48 -3.30 -12.27
CA TYR A 102 -15.04 -3.22 -12.11
C TYR A 102 -14.57 -4.14 -10.97
N LEU A 103 -13.43 -4.75 -11.16
CA LEU A 103 -12.74 -5.51 -10.12
C LEU A 103 -11.33 -4.95 -9.93
N SER A 104 -11.08 -4.38 -8.75
CA SER A 104 -9.78 -3.82 -8.37
C SER A 104 -8.97 -4.85 -7.60
N VAL A 105 -7.80 -5.23 -8.12
CA VAL A 105 -6.83 -6.06 -7.40
C VAL A 105 -5.89 -5.19 -6.57
N TRP A 106 -5.51 -5.66 -5.35
CA TRP A 106 -4.81 -4.83 -4.37
C TRP A 106 -3.51 -5.42 -3.83
N GLY A 107 -3.22 -6.70 -4.07
CA GLY A 107 -1.94 -7.31 -3.70
C GLY A 107 -2.03 -8.76 -3.26
N SER A 108 -2.37 -9.05 -2.00
CA SER A 108 -2.39 -10.42 -1.47
C SER A 108 -3.37 -11.35 -2.20
N ASP A 109 -4.39 -10.80 -2.83
CA ASP A 109 -5.32 -11.50 -3.71
C ASP A 109 -4.65 -12.07 -4.97
N ILE A 110 -3.54 -11.47 -5.41
CA ILE A 110 -2.76 -11.88 -6.58
C ILE A 110 -1.48 -12.61 -6.18
N TYR A 111 -0.74 -12.07 -5.19
CA TYR A 111 0.58 -12.60 -4.83
C TYR A 111 0.55 -13.80 -3.88
N ASP A 112 -0.43 -13.87 -2.98
CA ASP A 112 -0.46 -14.86 -1.90
C ASP A 112 -1.57 -15.90 -2.08
N PHE A 113 -2.79 -15.46 -2.37
CA PHE A 113 -3.98 -16.31 -2.39
C PHE A 113 -3.93 -17.45 -3.42
N PRO A 114 -3.58 -17.25 -4.71
CA PRO A 114 -3.59 -18.31 -5.71
C PRO A 114 -2.51 -19.38 -5.48
N LYS A 115 -1.50 -19.08 -4.66
CA LYS A 115 -0.40 -20.01 -4.34
C LYS A 115 -0.77 -21.02 -3.25
N LYS A 116 -1.89 -20.82 -2.55
CA LYS A 116 -2.32 -21.71 -1.45
C LYS A 116 -2.79 -23.08 -1.94
N SER A 117 -3.54 -23.14 -3.05
CA SER A 117 -3.97 -24.38 -3.70
C SER A 117 -4.55 -24.15 -5.09
N ILE A 118 -4.75 -25.22 -5.85
CA ILE A 118 -5.42 -25.18 -7.16
C ILE A 118 -6.83 -24.57 -7.05
N LEU A 119 -7.56 -24.89 -5.99
CA LEU A 119 -8.92 -24.35 -5.78
C LEU A 119 -8.89 -22.82 -5.60
N HIS A 120 -7.95 -22.28 -4.82
CA HIS A 120 -7.77 -20.84 -4.67
C HIS A 120 -7.43 -20.16 -6.01
N ARG A 121 -6.59 -20.81 -6.81
CA ARG A 121 -6.26 -20.33 -8.16
C ARG A 121 -7.50 -20.29 -9.07
N MET A 122 -8.31 -21.35 -9.06
CA MET A 122 -9.56 -21.39 -9.85
C MET A 122 -10.57 -20.33 -9.39
N MET A 123 -10.69 -20.09 -8.09
CA MET A 123 -11.55 -19.02 -7.55
C MET A 123 -11.09 -17.65 -8.02
N LEU A 124 -9.78 -17.38 -8.01
CA LEU A 124 -9.24 -16.13 -8.54
C LEU A 124 -9.53 -15.98 -10.03
N GLN A 125 -9.26 -17.02 -10.82
CA GLN A 125 -9.55 -17.04 -12.28
C GLN A 125 -11.03 -16.77 -12.56
N PHE A 126 -11.93 -17.40 -11.80
CA PHE A 126 -13.36 -17.17 -11.89
C PHE A 126 -13.72 -15.71 -11.65
N SER A 127 -13.23 -15.11 -10.56
CA SER A 127 -13.50 -13.71 -10.21
C SER A 127 -13.01 -12.74 -11.27
N LEU A 128 -11.76 -12.92 -11.74
CA LEU A 128 -11.16 -12.07 -12.78
C LEU A 128 -11.92 -12.16 -14.12
N ASN A 129 -12.30 -13.38 -14.53
CA ASN A 129 -12.97 -13.58 -15.81
C ASN A 129 -14.44 -13.15 -15.80
N ARG A 130 -15.07 -13.05 -14.64
CA ARG A 130 -16.46 -12.60 -14.49
C ARG A 130 -16.59 -11.08 -14.53
N ALA A 131 -15.64 -10.34 -14.00
CA ALA A 131 -15.64 -8.88 -14.04
C ALA A 131 -15.59 -8.34 -15.46
N ALA A 132 -16.27 -7.23 -15.74
CA ALA A 132 -16.24 -6.58 -17.05
C ALA A 132 -14.90 -5.84 -17.26
N TYR A 133 -14.41 -5.17 -16.23
CA TYR A 133 -13.20 -4.35 -16.25
C TYR A 133 -12.29 -4.70 -15.09
N LEU A 134 -10.97 -4.80 -15.35
CA LEU A 134 -9.98 -5.11 -14.34
C LEU A 134 -9.09 -3.90 -14.07
N LEU A 135 -8.95 -3.55 -12.79
CA LEU A 135 -8.10 -2.46 -12.31
C LEU A 135 -6.96 -3.01 -11.45
N SER A 136 -5.76 -2.47 -11.63
CA SER A 136 -4.58 -2.86 -10.84
C SER A 136 -3.84 -1.63 -10.34
N THR A 137 -3.34 -1.68 -9.10
CA THR A 137 -2.60 -0.57 -8.51
C THR A 137 -1.19 -0.38 -9.08
N SER A 138 -0.68 -1.36 -9.85
CA SER A 138 0.64 -1.28 -10.50
C SER A 138 0.71 -2.14 -11.76
N LYS A 139 1.63 -1.79 -12.66
CA LYS A 139 1.98 -2.61 -13.83
C LYS A 139 2.57 -3.95 -13.41
N ALA A 140 3.39 -3.93 -12.35
CA ALA A 140 4.01 -5.14 -11.79
C ALA A 140 2.93 -6.15 -11.35
N MET A 141 1.91 -5.69 -10.62
CA MET A 141 0.80 -6.54 -10.18
C MET A 141 -0.10 -6.95 -11.34
N ALA A 142 -0.37 -6.06 -12.30
CA ALA A 142 -1.11 -6.41 -13.52
C ALA A 142 -0.42 -7.54 -14.30
N LYS A 143 0.91 -7.47 -14.42
CA LYS A 143 1.72 -8.53 -15.05
C LYS A 143 1.61 -9.86 -14.29
N GLU A 144 1.69 -9.84 -12.96
CA GLU A 144 1.51 -11.05 -12.14
C GLU A 144 0.08 -11.61 -12.30
N ALA A 145 -0.95 -10.74 -12.29
CA ALA A 145 -2.34 -11.14 -12.44
C ALA A 145 -2.67 -11.71 -13.84
N SER A 146 -1.94 -11.32 -14.87
CA SER A 146 -2.12 -11.81 -16.26
C SER A 146 -1.85 -13.32 -16.42
N GLN A 147 -1.24 -13.96 -15.42
CA GLN A 147 -1.12 -15.43 -15.38
C GLN A 147 -2.47 -16.13 -15.13
N TYR A 148 -3.47 -15.40 -14.65
CA TYR A 148 -4.76 -15.94 -14.23
C TYR A 148 -5.91 -15.52 -15.14
N THR A 149 -5.71 -14.56 -16.06
CA THR A 149 -6.73 -14.09 -17.02
C THR A 149 -6.08 -13.50 -18.26
N GLN A 150 -6.80 -13.57 -19.39
CA GLN A 150 -6.40 -12.89 -20.64
C GLN A 150 -6.98 -11.46 -20.76
N LYS A 151 -7.81 -11.04 -19.79
CA LYS A 151 -8.38 -9.69 -19.81
C LYS A 151 -7.31 -8.64 -19.48
N PRO A 152 -7.33 -7.48 -20.16
CA PRO A 152 -6.40 -6.41 -19.87
C PRO A 152 -6.71 -5.73 -18.53
N PHE A 153 -5.65 -5.22 -17.88
CA PHE A 153 -5.76 -4.40 -16.68
C PHE A 153 -5.55 -2.93 -17.01
N THR A 154 -6.39 -2.08 -16.45
CA THR A 154 -6.12 -0.63 -16.39
C THR A 154 -5.39 -0.31 -15.10
N ILE A 155 -4.31 0.48 -15.20
CA ILE A 155 -3.47 0.82 -14.04
C ILE A 155 -4.06 2.02 -13.32
N THR A 156 -4.39 1.83 -12.04
CA THR A 156 -5.04 2.79 -11.14
C THR A 156 -4.32 2.79 -9.78
N PRO A 157 -3.19 3.48 -9.64
CA PRO A 157 -2.42 3.54 -8.39
C PRO A 157 -3.26 4.11 -7.24
N PHE A 158 -2.90 3.77 -6.00
CA PHE A 158 -3.62 4.27 -4.81
C PHE A 158 -3.50 5.77 -4.60
N GLY A 159 -2.53 6.41 -5.22
CA GLY A 159 -2.22 7.81 -5.00
C GLY A 159 -1.71 8.12 -3.58
N VAL A 160 -1.05 9.25 -3.42
CA VAL A 160 -0.61 9.81 -2.14
C VAL A 160 -1.00 11.28 -2.07
N ASP A 161 -1.50 11.70 -0.92
CA ASP A 161 -1.79 13.10 -0.65
C ASP A 161 -0.46 13.84 -0.41
N CYS A 162 0.00 14.61 -1.41
CA CYS A 162 1.25 15.36 -1.36
C CYS A 162 1.20 16.61 -0.47
N GLU A 163 0.03 17.02 0.01
CA GLU A 163 -0.11 18.07 1.03
C GLU A 163 0.05 17.48 2.43
N LEU A 164 -0.55 16.33 2.67
CA LEU A 164 -0.39 15.59 3.91
C LEU A 164 1.05 15.07 4.06
N PHE A 165 1.54 14.35 3.05
CA PHE A 165 2.91 13.84 3.00
C PHE A 165 3.82 14.91 2.38
N SER A 166 4.31 15.82 3.24
CA SER A 166 5.11 16.97 2.85
C SER A 166 6.36 17.12 3.71
N PRO A 167 7.48 17.60 3.16
CA PRO A 167 8.67 17.94 3.93
C PRO A 167 8.42 19.02 4.99
N ASP A 168 7.43 19.88 4.79
CA ASP A 168 7.14 21.02 5.68
C ASP A 168 6.57 20.59 7.04
N LYS A 169 6.22 19.29 7.21
CA LYS A 169 5.76 18.75 8.50
C LYS A 169 6.83 18.80 9.59
N THR A 170 8.12 18.88 9.21
CA THR A 170 9.24 19.04 10.16
C THR A 170 10.22 20.10 9.63
N PRO A 171 9.85 21.40 9.68
CA PRO A 171 10.69 22.47 9.16
C PRO A 171 12.03 22.52 9.88
N GLY A 172 13.11 22.74 9.13
CA GLY A 172 14.47 22.93 9.61
C GLY A 172 15.29 21.68 9.95
N LYS A 173 14.70 20.48 10.06
CA LYS A 173 15.45 19.26 10.33
C LYS A 173 16.07 18.59 9.10
N ARG A 174 15.49 18.83 7.95
CA ARG A 174 15.69 17.98 6.79
C ARG A 174 16.75 18.45 5.81
N TYR A 175 16.92 19.76 5.73
CA TYR A 175 17.85 20.36 4.78
C TYR A 175 19.18 20.74 5.41
N ASP A 176 19.33 20.47 6.70
CA ASP A 176 20.57 20.71 7.42
C ASP A 176 21.52 19.51 7.23
N VAL A 177 21.87 19.32 5.95
CA VAL A 177 22.82 18.33 5.46
C VAL A 177 24.17 18.40 6.19
N VAL A 178 24.52 19.60 6.66
CA VAL A 178 25.73 19.87 7.44
C VAL A 178 25.65 19.25 8.84
N ASN A 179 24.47 19.11 9.41
CA ASN A 179 24.31 18.71 10.82
C ASN A 179 24.43 17.21 11.10
N THR A 180 24.27 16.30 10.12
CA THR A 180 24.58 14.88 10.36
C THR A 180 26.06 14.65 10.63
N ARG A 181 26.95 15.50 10.10
CA ARG A 181 28.40 15.48 10.44
C ARG A 181 28.71 16.18 11.77
N ASN A 182 27.78 16.97 12.32
CA ASN A 182 27.94 17.76 13.53
C ASN A 182 27.37 17.06 14.79
N GLY A 183 27.26 15.73 14.81
CA GLY A 183 26.85 14.95 15.98
C GLY A 183 25.34 14.78 16.18
N ARG A 184 24.52 15.13 15.16
CA ARG A 184 23.10 14.78 15.13
C ARG A 184 22.91 13.29 14.77
N ASP A 185 21.90 12.65 15.38
CA ASP A 185 21.49 11.30 15.03
C ASP A 185 21.19 11.14 13.53
N TYR A 186 21.65 10.05 12.95
CA TYR A 186 21.25 9.59 11.63
C TYR A 186 20.00 8.72 11.77
N VAL A 187 18.85 9.29 11.46
CA VAL A 187 17.55 8.65 11.66
C VAL A 187 17.12 7.90 10.39
N ILE A 188 17.09 6.60 10.48
CA ILE A 188 16.57 5.73 9.41
C ILE A 188 15.33 4.98 9.90
N GLY A 189 14.51 4.48 8.97
CA GLY A 189 13.36 3.68 9.42
C GLY A 189 12.37 3.29 8.33
N THR A 190 11.27 2.72 8.81
CA THR A 190 10.18 2.23 7.96
C THR A 190 8.82 2.47 8.61
N VAL A 191 7.80 2.69 7.78
CA VAL A 191 6.39 2.71 8.20
C VAL A 191 5.71 1.55 7.47
N LYS A 192 5.57 0.40 8.17
CA LYS A 192 5.12 -0.84 7.54
C LYS A 192 4.50 -1.81 8.52
N SER A 193 3.59 -2.67 8.05
CA SER A 193 3.10 -3.79 8.85
C SER A 193 4.26 -4.73 9.22
N LEU A 194 4.26 -5.22 10.47
CA LEU A 194 5.29 -6.11 10.99
C LEU A 194 4.99 -7.57 10.61
N SER A 195 5.31 -7.92 9.36
CA SER A 195 5.18 -9.27 8.82
C SER A 195 6.37 -9.63 7.92
N ASP A 196 6.65 -10.93 7.78
CA ASP A 196 7.85 -11.48 7.11
C ASP A 196 8.08 -10.88 5.73
N LYS A 197 7.03 -10.77 4.94
CA LYS A 197 7.12 -10.28 3.56
C LYS A 197 7.63 -8.84 3.43
N TYR A 198 7.71 -8.08 4.52
CA TYR A 198 8.18 -6.69 4.48
C TYR A 198 9.63 -6.52 4.91
N GLY A 199 10.35 -7.61 5.19
CA GLY A 199 11.80 -7.61 5.35
C GLY A 199 12.31 -6.90 6.61
N ILE A 200 11.48 -6.78 7.67
CA ILE A 200 11.87 -6.12 8.93
C ILE A 200 13.08 -6.81 9.57
N ALA A 201 13.15 -8.15 9.52
CA ALA A 201 14.33 -8.88 10.01
C ALA A 201 15.61 -8.51 9.25
N THR A 202 15.52 -8.29 7.93
CA THR A 202 16.65 -7.83 7.11
C THR A 202 17.08 -6.42 7.53
N LEU A 203 16.14 -5.51 7.79
CA LEU A 203 16.44 -4.16 8.30
C LEU A 203 17.15 -4.19 9.64
N LEU A 204 16.67 -4.99 10.60
CA LEU A 204 17.29 -5.13 11.93
C LEU A 204 18.74 -5.65 11.83
N ARG A 205 18.96 -6.71 11.03
CA ARG A 205 20.30 -7.26 10.81
C ARG A 205 21.22 -6.26 10.10
N ALA A 206 20.73 -5.52 9.12
CA ALA A 206 21.50 -4.48 8.44
C ALA A 206 21.89 -3.34 9.39
N THR A 207 20.99 -2.91 10.27
CA THR A 207 21.27 -1.88 11.28
C THR A 207 22.32 -2.35 12.28
N ALA A 208 22.28 -3.61 12.71
CA ALA A 208 23.28 -4.18 13.58
C ALA A 208 24.66 -4.28 12.91
N LEU A 209 24.69 -4.66 11.62
CA LEU A 209 25.92 -4.67 10.81
C LEU A 209 26.50 -3.27 10.65
N LEU A 210 25.67 -2.29 10.31
CA LEU A 210 26.08 -0.89 10.22
C LEU A 210 26.73 -0.42 11.52
N LYS A 211 26.07 -0.63 12.68
CA LYS A 211 26.62 -0.24 13.97
C LYS A 211 27.92 -0.95 14.33
N LYS A 212 28.05 -2.23 13.96
CA LYS A 212 29.27 -3.02 14.21
C LYS A 212 30.44 -2.58 13.34
N GLN A 213 30.20 -2.29 12.06
CA GLN A 213 31.23 -1.94 11.07
C GLN A 213 31.61 -0.47 11.17
N HIS A 214 30.66 0.39 11.56
CA HIS A 214 30.80 1.84 11.62
C HIS A 214 30.26 2.37 12.95
N PRO A 215 30.93 2.09 14.07
CA PRO A 215 30.49 2.50 15.41
C PRO A 215 30.41 4.02 15.60
N GLU A 216 31.09 4.79 14.75
CA GLU A 216 31.06 6.25 14.70
C GLU A 216 29.76 6.82 14.13
N VAL A 217 28.96 6.00 13.42
CA VAL A 217 27.67 6.45 12.87
C VAL A 217 26.61 6.51 13.99
N PRO A 218 26.05 7.69 14.29
CA PRO A 218 25.06 7.85 15.35
C PRO A 218 23.65 7.42 14.85
N VAL A 219 23.52 6.14 14.46
CA VAL A 219 22.29 5.62 13.85
C VAL A 219 21.18 5.44 14.88
N GLN A 220 19.96 5.89 14.51
CA GLN A 220 18.70 5.64 15.20
C GLN A 220 17.73 4.99 14.24
N LEU A 221 17.15 3.86 14.63
CA LEU A 221 16.17 3.12 13.82
C LEU A 221 14.76 3.40 14.32
N ARG A 222 13.86 3.81 13.43
CA ARG A 222 12.43 4.00 13.73
C ARG A 222 11.59 3.00 12.95
N ILE A 223 10.74 2.27 13.66
CA ILE A 223 9.84 1.28 13.07
C ILE A 223 8.41 1.61 13.49
N ALA A 224 7.60 2.07 12.54
CA ALA A 224 6.19 2.33 12.75
C ALA A 224 5.35 1.24 12.08
N GLY A 225 4.40 0.70 12.82
CA GLY A 225 3.47 -0.33 12.40
C GLY A 225 3.24 -1.39 13.46
N LYS A 226 2.27 -2.26 13.19
CA LYS A 226 1.97 -3.46 13.99
C LYS A 226 1.84 -4.67 13.07
N GLY A 227 2.03 -5.85 13.62
CA GLY A 227 1.86 -7.08 12.86
C GLY A 227 2.11 -8.33 13.68
N PRO A 228 1.89 -9.50 13.08
CA PRO A 228 1.98 -10.78 13.79
C PRO A 228 3.39 -11.10 14.30
N GLN A 229 4.46 -10.56 13.69
CA GLN A 229 5.85 -10.81 14.09
C GLN A 229 6.43 -9.71 15.00
N GLU A 230 5.62 -8.84 15.60
CA GLU A 230 6.12 -7.72 16.42
C GLU A 230 7.03 -8.19 17.56
N ASP A 231 6.60 -9.19 18.33
CA ASP A 231 7.37 -9.70 19.47
C ASP A 231 8.66 -10.40 19.01
N GLU A 232 8.61 -11.14 17.89
CA GLU A 232 9.77 -11.78 17.29
C GLU A 232 10.81 -10.74 16.86
N TYR A 233 10.40 -9.64 16.24
CA TYR A 233 11.31 -8.58 15.81
C TYR A 233 11.91 -7.80 16.99
N LYS A 234 11.15 -7.59 18.06
CA LYS A 234 11.69 -7.00 19.30
C LYS A 234 12.73 -7.92 19.95
N ALA A 235 12.47 -9.22 19.99
CA ALA A 235 13.44 -10.20 20.48
C ALA A 235 14.71 -10.22 19.60
N LEU A 236 14.56 -10.19 18.28
CA LEU A 236 15.69 -10.11 17.35
C LEU A 236 16.53 -8.83 17.54
N ALA A 237 15.90 -7.68 17.74
CA ALA A 237 16.61 -6.42 17.99
C ALA A 237 17.46 -6.49 19.28
N LYS A 238 16.94 -7.14 20.32
CA LYS A 238 17.67 -7.39 21.57
C LYS A 238 18.84 -8.36 21.36
N GLU A 239 18.63 -9.47 20.66
CA GLU A 239 19.69 -10.44 20.31
C GLU A 239 20.82 -9.77 19.52
N LEU A 240 20.48 -8.87 18.60
CA LEU A 240 21.43 -8.13 17.78
C LEU A 240 22.10 -6.94 18.51
N GLY A 241 21.72 -6.65 19.75
CA GLY A 241 22.27 -5.56 20.55
C GLY A 241 21.94 -4.16 20.05
N ILE A 242 20.80 -4.00 19.37
CA ILE A 242 20.32 -2.72 18.81
C ILE A 242 19.01 -2.23 19.44
N GLU A 243 18.55 -2.85 20.53
CA GLU A 243 17.32 -2.47 21.23
C GLU A 243 17.30 -1.00 21.65
N ASN A 244 18.41 -0.52 22.17
CA ASN A 244 18.57 0.86 22.68
C ASN A 244 18.60 1.95 21.60
N ILE A 245 18.79 1.60 20.34
CA ILE A 245 18.74 2.51 19.19
C ILE A 245 17.51 2.27 18.28
N THR A 246 16.64 1.33 18.66
CA THR A 246 15.43 0.99 17.90
C THR A 246 14.19 1.53 18.61
N ASN A 247 13.51 2.49 17.97
CA ASN A 247 12.26 3.05 18.45
C ASN A 247 11.07 2.37 17.77
N TRP A 248 10.29 1.62 18.54
CA TRP A 248 9.05 0.97 18.11
C TRP A 248 7.86 1.90 18.33
N MET A 249 7.36 2.52 17.26
CA MET A 249 6.30 3.53 17.34
C MET A 249 4.88 2.92 17.40
N GLY A 250 4.75 1.60 17.19
CA GLY A 250 3.44 0.95 17.07
C GLY A 250 2.66 1.39 15.83
N PHE A 251 1.35 1.13 15.83
CA PHE A 251 0.47 1.65 14.79
C PHE A 251 0.31 3.18 14.94
N ILE A 252 0.51 3.91 13.85
CA ILE A 252 0.36 5.36 13.79
C ILE A 252 -0.62 5.74 12.68
N PRO A 253 -1.48 6.77 12.88
CA PRO A 253 -2.33 7.32 11.83
C PRO A 253 -1.52 8.04 10.74
N GLN A 254 -2.18 8.39 9.62
CA GLN A 254 -1.52 8.93 8.43
C GLN A 254 -0.78 10.25 8.69
N GLU A 255 -1.35 11.12 9.53
CA GLU A 255 -0.71 12.39 9.92
C GLU A 255 0.61 12.15 10.67
N GLN A 256 0.63 11.15 11.55
CA GLN A 256 1.84 10.75 12.25
C GLN A 256 2.83 10.00 11.34
N ALA A 257 2.31 9.25 10.36
CA ALA A 257 3.15 8.62 9.34
C ALA A 257 3.87 9.66 8.48
N ALA A 258 3.17 10.74 8.09
CA ALA A 258 3.78 11.86 7.37
C ALA A 258 4.89 12.54 8.20
N LEU A 259 4.64 12.79 9.50
CA LEU A 259 5.66 13.31 10.44
C LEU A 259 6.84 12.34 10.59
N ALA A 260 6.57 11.05 10.72
CA ALA A 260 7.62 10.03 10.83
C ALA A 260 8.51 10.03 9.58
N TRP A 261 7.93 9.95 8.39
CA TRP A 261 8.69 10.03 7.14
C TRP A 261 9.46 11.33 7.01
N ALA A 262 8.79 12.47 7.23
CA ALA A 262 9.45 13.77 7.17
C ALA A 262 10.59 13.95 8.17
N SER A 263 10.66 13.20 9.25
CA SER A 263 11.71 13.27 10.28
C SER A 263 12.85 12.26 10.08
N MET A 264 12.79 11.40 9.08
CA MET A 264 13.84 10.43 8.76
C MET A 264 14.84 11.00 7.75
N ASP A 265 16.11 10.68 7.91
CA ASP A 265 17.17 10.98 6.93
C ASP A 265 17.14 10.02 5.74
N CYS A 266 16.66 8.79 5.98
CA CYS A 266 16.48 7.79 4.93
C CYS A 266 15.37 6.80 5.29
N GLY A 267 14.45 6.58 4.38
CA GLY A 267 13.42 5.55 4.46
C GLY A 267 13.94 4.21 3.94
N ILE A 268 13.61 3.12 4.62
CA ILE A 268 14.05 1.77 4.23
C ILE A 268 12.83 0.91 3.96
N THR A 269 12.75 0.38 2.73
CA THR A 269 11.67 -0.53 2.33
C THR A 269 12.26 -1.84 1.79
N PRO A 270 12.74 -2.74 2.65
CA PRO A 270 13.48 -3.95 2.27
C PRO A 270 12.55 -5.13 2.01
N SER A 271 11.35 -4.87 1.50
CA SER A 271 10.29 -5.87 1.31
C SER A 271 10.72 -7.01 0.41
N GLU A 272 10.27 -8.22 0.73
CA GLU A 272 10.44 -9.43 -0.08
C GLU A 272 9.32 -9.60 -1.12
N SER A 273 8.16 -9.00 -0.84
CA SER A 273 7.01 -8.99 -1.72
C SER A 273 6.21 -7.71 -1.52
N GLU A 274 5.94 -6.99 -2.59
CA GLU A 274 5.17 -5.75 -2.58
C GLU A 274 4.41 -5.59 -3.91
N SER A 275 3.16 -5.21 -3.83
CA SER A 275 2.32 -5.00 -5.02
C SER A 275 2.57 -3.66 -5.71
N PHE A 276 2.85 -2.62 -4.92
CA PHE A 276 3.11 -1.28 -5.42
C PHE A 276 4.20 -0.55 -4.60
N GLY A 277 4.07 -0.54 -3.27
CA GLY A 277 5.05 0.17 -2.44
C GLY A 277 4.57 1.54 -1.94
N VAL A 278 3.33 1.60 -1.46
CA VAL A 278 2.73 2.84 -0.92
C VAL A 278 3.67 3.55 0.08
N SER A 279 4.32 2.81 0.98
CA SER A 279 5.27 3.36 1.95
C SER A 279 6.45 4.08 1.31
N ALA A 280 6.99 3.55 0.19
CA ALA A 280 8.09 4.20 -0.54
C ALA A 280 7.60 5.47 -1.25
N VAL A 281 6.37 5.47 -1.75
CA VAL A 281 5.73 6.66 -2.36
C VAL A 281 5.50 7.73 -1.29
N GLU A 282 4.97 7.38 -0.12
CA GLU A 282 4.77 8.29 1.02
C GLU A 282 6.09 8.91 1.51
N ALA A 283 7.15 8.11 1.64
CA ALA A 283 8.48 8.61 2.02
C ALA A 283 9.02 9.61 1.00
N GLN A 284 8.95 9.29 -0.30
CA GLN A 284 9.38 10.19 -1.37
C GLN A 284 8.54 11.48 -1.41
N ALA A 285 7.22 11.40 -1.21
CA ALA A 285 6.36 12.59 -1.10
C ALA A 285 6.83 13.53 0.01
N CYS A 286 7.30 12.96 1.10
CA CYS A 286 7.97 13.70 2.16
C CYS A 286 9.40 14.13 1.82
N CYS A 287 9.96 14.11 0.62
CA CYS A 287 11.36 14.23 0.24
C CYS A 287 12.30 13.26 0.99
N THR A 288 11.86 12.22 1.64
CA THR A 288 12.74 11.26 2.30
C THR A 288 13.31 10.33 1.23
N PRO A 289 14.64 10.33 1.01
CA PRO A 289 15.28 9.40 0.10
C PRO A 289 15.03 7.98 0.59
N VAL A 290 14.90 7.03 -0.33
CA VAL A 290 14.57 5.65 0.04
C VAL A 290 15.62 4.66 -0.45
N ILE A 291 15.92 3.66 0.40
CA ILE A 291 16.58 2.42 0.00
C ILE A 291 15.49 1.35 -0.11
N ILE A 292 15.41 0.71 -1.25
CA ILE A 292 14.39 -0.29 -1.56
C ILE A 292 15.03 -1.62 -1.96
N SER A 293 14.30 -2.72 -1.79
CA SER A 293 14.68 -4.00 -2.39
C SER A 293 14.32 -4.06 -3.88
N ASP A 294 14.99 -4.96 -4.60
CA ASP A 294 14.92 -5.20 -6.05
C ASP A 294 13.63 -5.92 -6.51
N ILE A 295 12.48 -5.59 -5.93
CA ILE A 295 11.19 -6.19 -6.30
C ILE A 295 10.38 -5.30 -7.25
N PRO A 296 9.63 -5.89 -8.19
CA PRO A 296 8.97 -5.13 -9.26
C PRO A 296 8.07 -4.00 -8.78
N GLY A 297 7.30 -4.20 -7.69
CA GLY A 297 6.41 -3.18 -7.15
C GLY A 297 7.14 -1.94 -6.63
N LEU A 298 8.29 -2.12 -5.94
CA LEU A 298 9.10 -1.01 -5.45
C LEU A 298 9.89 -0.33 -6.58
N MET A 299 10.37 -1.11 -7.55
CA MET A 299 11.04 -0.59 -8.75
C MET A 299 10.10 0.29 -9.59
N GLU A 300 8.80 0.00 -9.59
CA GLU A 300 7.77 0.83 -10.25
C GLU A 300 7.41 2.07 -9.44
N ALA A 301 7.36 1.95 -8.11
CA ALA A 301 7.02 3.05 -7.19
C ALA A 301 8.13 4.10 -7.06
N THR A 302 9.29 3.86 -7.66
CA THR A 302 10.46 4.75 -7.64
C THR A 302 11.10 4.84 -9.02
N MET A 303 12.09 5.70 -9.17
CA MET A 303 13.02 5.68 -10.31
C MET A 303 14.41 5.23 -9.81
N PRO A 304 14.76 3.96 -9.93
CA PRO A 304 16.04 3.42 -9.48
C PRO A 304 17.25 4.26 -9.92
N GLY A 305 18.12 4.59 -8.97
CA GLY A 305 19.31 5.43 -9.19
C GLY A 305 19.02 6.94 -9.30
N LYS A 306 17.74 7.36 -9.39
CA LYS A 306 17.34 8.77 -9.46
C LYS A 306 16.54 9.23 -8.26
N THR A 307 15.66 8.38 -7.73
CA THR A 307 14.83 8.69 -6.56
C THR A 307 15.01 7.67 -5.44
N SER A 308 15.73 6.58 -5.69
CA SER A 308 15.97 5.50 -4.74
C SER A 308 17.32 4.82 -4.96
N VAL A 309 17.85 4.22 -3.89
CA VAL A 309 18.94 3.24 -3.94
C VAL A 309 18.32 1.86 -3.92
N VAL A 310 18.79 0.95 -4.76
CA VAL A 310 18.28 -0.42 -4.85
C VAL A 310 19.29 -1.40 -4.29
N VAL A 311 18.82 -2.30 -3.43
CA VAL A 311 19.63 -3.40 -2.89
C VAL A 311 18.95 -4.74 -3.15
N PRO A 312 19.67 -5.85 -3.23
CA PRO A 312 19.06 -7.15 -3.33
C PRO A 312 18.21 -7.46 -2.09
N ARG A 313 17.03 -8.05 -2.29
CA ARG A 313 16.18 -8.50 -1.16
C ARG A 313 16.87 -9.58 -0.34
N LYS A 314 16.64 -9.61 0.98
CA LYS A 314 17.24 -10.57 1.92
C LYS A 314 18.76 -10.46 2.07
N HIS A 315 19.36 -9.35 1.68
CA HIS A 315 20.80 -9.12 1.77
C HIS A 315 21.12 -8.01 2.77
N PRO A 316 21.23 -8.32 4.08
CA PRO A 316 21.47 -7.31 5.11
C PRO A 316 22.85 -6.63 4.98
N GLN A 317 23.84 -7.28 4.38
CA GLN A 317 25.17 -6.70 4.17
C GLN A 317 25.11 -5.54 3.16
N GLU A 318 24.50 -5.76 2.01
CA GLU A 318 24.33 -4.76 0.97
C GLU A 318 23.41 -3.63 1.43
N LEU A 319 22.40 -3.94 2.25
CA LEU A 319 21.56 -2.92 2.85
C LEU A 319 22.36 -2.07 3.86
N ALA A 320 23.18 -2.67 4.71
CA ALA A 320 24.03 -1.96 5.65
C ALA A 320 25.03 -1.04 4.92
N GLN A 321 25.63 -1.52 3.86
CA GLN A 321 26.55 -0.73 3.01
C GLN A 321 25.83 0.47 2.37
N ALA A 322 24.64 0.25 1.80
CA ALA A 322 23.84 1.33 1.23
C ALA A 322 23.42 2.38 2.28
N MET A 323 23.08 1.93 3.50
CA MET A 323 22.77 2.83 4.63
C MET A 323 23.98 3.67 5.02
N PHE A 324 25.18 3.09 5.03
CA PHE A 324 26.43 3.80 5.31
C PHE A 324 26.76 4.82 4.21
N GLU A 325 26.67 4.42 2.95
CA GLU A 325 26.87 5.33 1.82
C GLU A 325 25.92 6.52 1.84
N MET A 326 24.65 6.26 2.17
CA MET A 326 23.65 7.33 2.36
C MET A 326 23.97 8.23 3.55
N TYR A 327 24.60 7.72 4.62
CA TYR A 327 25.08 8.54 5.73
C TYR A 327 26.24 9.46 5.29
N MET A 328 27.19 8.91 4.56
CA MET A 328 28.40 9.64 4.14
C MET A 328 28.12 10.71 3.07
N ASP A 329 27.10 10.53 2.26
CA ASP A 329 26.79 11.41 1.13
C ASP A 329 25.45 12.14 1.34
N ALA A 330 25.54 13.26 2.02
CA ALA A 330 24.40 14.09 2.36
C ALA A 330 23.81 14.81 1.13
N ASP A 331 24.62 15.16 0.16
CA ASP A 331 24.17 15.80 -1.08
C ASP A 331 23.34 14.82 -1.90
N LYS A 332 23.80 13.57 -2.01
CA LYS A 332 23.04 12.49 -2.63
C LYS A 332 21.70 12.25 -1.94
N ARG A 333 21.65 12.27 -0.59
CA ARG A 333 20.37 12.17 0.14
C ARG A 333 19.41 13.29 -0.25
N TYR A 334 19.93 14.51 -0.31
CA TYR A 334 19.14 15.67 -0.71
C TYR A 334 18.61 15.55 -2.14
N GLU A 335 19.48 15.25 -3.10
CA GLU A 335 19.13 15.08 -4.51
C GLU A 335 18.05 13.99 -4.72
N LEU A 336 18.27 12.81 -4.15
CA LEU A 336 17.31 11.70 -4.20
C LEU A 336 15.96 12.08 -3.58
N GLY A 337 15.97 12.79 -2.45
CA GLY A 337 14.76 13.25 -1.78
C GLY A 337 13.97 14.23 -2.62
N GLN A 338 14.63 15.25 -3.21
CA GLN A 338 13.98 16.24 -4.08
C GLN A 338 13.42 15.59 -5.36
N ALA A 339 14.24 14.76 -6.00
CA ALA A 339 13.83 14.02 -7.20
C ALA A 339 12.65 13.07 -6.90
N GLY A 340 12.68 12.41 -5.73
CA GLY A 340 11.61 11.53 -5.25
C GLY A 340 10.28 12.25 -5.09
N ARG A 341 10.27 13.40 -4.40
CA ARG A 341 9.06 14.21 -4.25
C ARG A 341 8.50 14.67 -5.59
N LYS A 342 9.37 15.23 -6.44
CA LYS A 342 8.97 15.67 -7.77
C LYS A 342 8.30 14.54 -8.54
N PHE A 343 8.96 13.38 -8.62
CA PHE A 343 8.43 12.20 -9.31
C PHE A 343 7.07 11.77 -8.77
N VAL A 344 6.92 11.69 -7.44
CA VAL A 344 5.68 11.23 -6.81
C VAL A 344 4.55 12.23 -7.03
N CYS A 345 4.79 13.53 -6.84
CA CYS A 345 3.76 14.55 -7.03
C CYS A 345 3.33 14.68 -8.51
N GLU A 346 4.22 14.41 -9.47
CA GLU A 346 3.88 14.41 -10.89
C GLU A 346 3.20 13.10 -11.36
N THR A 347 3.38 11.97 -10.64
CA THR A 347 2.95 10.65 -11.12
C THR A 347 1.89 10.01 -10.24
N TYR A 348 1.98 10.18 -8.93
CA TYR A 348 1.19 9.46 -7.92
C TYR A 348 0.43 10.40 -6.97
N GLU A 349 0.34 11.70 -7.30
CA GLU A 349 -0.51 12.59 -6.53
C GLU A 349 -1.95 12.07 -6.52
N LEU A 350 -2.62 12.21 -5.38
CA LEU A 350 -3.92 11.61 -5.10
C LEU A 350 -4.98 12.00 -6.14
N ASN A 351 -5.11 13.31 -6.41
CA ASN A 351 -6.14 13.79 -7.34
C ASN A 351 -5.87 13.30 -8.77
N LEU A 352 -4.61 13.31 -9.23
CA LEU A 352 -4.25 12.79 -10.55
C LEU A 352 -4.62 11.32 -10.71
N CYS A 353 -4.38 10.51 -9.68
CA CYS A 353 -4.71 9.09 -9.70
C CYS A 353 -6.22 8.86 -9.73
N PHE A 354 -6.98 9.59 -8.91
CA PHE A 354 -8.41 9.35 -8.76
C PHE A 354 -9.24 10.02 -9.86
N GLU A 355 -8.83 11.15 -10.42
CA GLU A 355 -9.44 11.75 -11.61
C GLU A 355 -9.38 10.80 -12.79
N LYS A 356 -8.27 10.10 -12.98
CA LYS A 356 -8.16 9.05 -14.00
C LYS A 356 -9.16 7.91 -13.78
N ILE A 357 -9.40 7.52 -12.54
CA ILE A 357 -10.41 6.49 -12.22
C ILE A 357 -11.82 7.02 -12.50
N GLU A 358 -12.09 8.25 -12.11
CA GLU A 358 -13.36 8.93 -12.38
C GLU A 358 -13.67 9.00 -13.88
N GLU A 359 -12.67 9.38 -14.70
CA GLU A 359 -12.78 9.40 -16.16
C GLU A 359 -13.13 8.00 -16.73
N ILE A 360 -12.47 6.95 -16.23
CA ILE A 360 -12.74 5.57 -16.62
C ILE A 360 -14.19 5.18 -16.31
N TYR A 361 -14.70 5.59 -15.15
CA TYR A 361 -16.09 5.35 -14.76
C TYR A 361 -17.07 6.08 -15.67
N PHE A 362 -16.84 7.37 -15.95
CA PHE A 362 -17.69 8.17 -16.86
C PHE A 362 -17.73 7.61 -18.29
N GLN A 363 -16.59 7.17 -18.82
CA GLN A 363 -16.51 6.64 -20.19
C GLN A 363 -17.33 5.37 -20.35
N ASN A 364 -17.39 4.51 -19.33
CA ASN A 364 -18.09 3.24 -19.42
C ASN A 364 -19.56 3.31 -18.97
N ALA A 365 -19.92 4.21 -18.04
CA ALA A 365 -21.33 4.47 -17.70
C ALA A 365 -22.12 4.94 -18.95
N LYS A 366 -21.56 5.87 -19.74
CA LYS A 366 -22.18 6.32 -21.01
C LYS A 366 -22.34 5.24 -22.08
N LYS A 367 -21.52 4.17 -22.06
CA LYS A 367 -21.67 3.05 -22.99
C LYS A 367 -22.84 2.15 -22.63
N THR A 368 -23.12 2.01 -21.34
CA THR A 368 -24.22 1.18 -20.84
C THR A 368 -25.60 1.80 -21.13
N GLU A 369 -25.70 3.13 -21.23
CA GLU A 369 -26.95 3.83 -21.61
C GLU A 369 -27.26 3.75 -23.12
N ARG A 370 -26.31 3.35 -23.96
CA ARG A 370 -26.47 3.27 -25.43
C ARG A 370 -26.71 1.85 -25.94
N CYS A 371 -26.71 0.85 -25.10
CA CYS A 371 -27.05 -0.53 -25.38
C CYS A 371 -28.39 -0.91 -24.77
#